data_2923c8053bec2f29c43933ebbf9f76f9
#
_entry.id   2923c8053bec2f29c43933ebbf9f76f9
#
_cell.length_a   1.000
_cell.length_b   1.000
_cell.length_c   1.000
_cell.angle_alpha   90.00
_cell.angle_beta   90.00
_cell.angle_gamma   90.00
#
_symmetry.space_group_name_H-M   'P 1'
#
loop_
_entity.id
_entity.type
_entity.pdbx_description
1 polymer ?
#
loop_
_entity_poly.entity_id
_entity_poly.type
_entity_poly.pdbx_seq_one_letter_code
_entity_poly.pdbx_strand_id
1 'polypeptide(L)'
;MYALVDDFTHYPQFLPWCRRAEELERTPVEVLARMDVHKGALRARFTTRNRLEPTSAIHLQLVDGPFRMLSGAWRFSAIGSSGSRVSLQMQFAFANPLNAWLLEPVFEHTCNSLIDAFVARAKAIYGQ
;
A
#
# COMPACT_ATOMS: atom_id res chain seq x y z
N MET A 1 13.40 -0.15 -4.59
CA MET A 1 12.03 -0.60 -4.19
C MET A 1 11.37 0.36 -3.20
N TYR A 2 12.09 0.82 -2.18
CA TYR A 2 11.56 1.78 -1.23
C TYR A 2 10.98 3.02 -1.93
N ALA A 3 11.74 3.62 -2.83
CA ALA A 3 11.31 4.82 -3.54
C ALA A 3 10.05 4.56 -4.38
N LEU A 4 9.93 3.38 -4.96
CA LEU A 4 8.78 3.02 -5.77
C LEU A 4 7.53 2.88 -4.90
N VAL A 5 7.64 2.29 -3.72
CA VAL A 5 6.52 2.16 -2.80
C VAL A 5 6.12 3.51 -2.22
N ASP A 6 7.08 4.37 -1.90
CA ASP A 6 6.80 5.70 -1.36
C ASP A 6 6.17 6.63 -2.40
N ASP A 7 6.37 6.38 -3.68
CA ASP A 7 5.84 7.21 -4.77
C ASP A 7 4.43 6.77 -5.14
N PHE A 8 3.51 6.81 -4.19
CA PHE A 8 2.18 6.24 -4.34
C PHE A 8 1.26 7.03 -5.28
N THR A 9 1.58 8.27 -5.62
CA THR A 9 0.77 9.02 -6.59
C THR A 9 0.80 8.38 -7.98
N HIS A 10 1.77 7.51 -8.24
CA HIS A 10 1.88 6.77 -9.50
C HIS A 10 1.18 5.41 -9.48
N TYR A 11 0.62 5.00 -8.34
CA TYR A 11 -0.03 3.70 -8.21
C TYR A 11 -1.12 3.45 -9.26
N PRO A 12 -1.96 4.41 -9.62
CA PRO A 12 -2.98 4.15 -10.65
C PRO A 12 -2.42 3.75 -12.01
N GLN A 13 -1.15 4.02 -12.27
CA GLN A 13 -0.53 3.69 -13.55
C GLN A 13 -0.28 2.18 -13.72
N PHE A 14 -0.16 1.43 -12.61
CA PHE A 14 0.16 0.01 -12.69
C PHE A 14 -0.67 -0.87 -11.74
N LEU A 15 -1.54 -0.28 -10.94
CA LEU A 15 -2.45 -1.03 -10.08
C LEU A 15 -3.88 -0.76 -10.59
N PRO A 16 -4.48 -1.70 -11.33
CA PRO A 16 -5.76 -1.44 -11.99
C PRO A 16 -6.92 -1.18 -11.02
N TRP A 17 -6.80 -1.67 -9.78
CA TRP A 17 -7.81 -1.47 -8.75
C TRP A 17 -7.59 -0.16 -7.97
N CYS A 18 -6.48 0.51 -8.17
CA CYS A 18 -6.22 1.81 -7.54
C CYS A 18 -6.69 2.90 -8.51
N ARG A 19 -7.83 3.51 -8.20
CA ARG A 19 -8.42 4.53 -9.06
C ARG A 19 -7.79 5.89 -8.85
N ARG A 20 -7.34 6.16 -7.64
CA ARG A 20 -6.78 7.45 -7.28
C ARG A 20 -5.86 7.30 -6.07
N ALA A 21 -4.75 8.03 -6.08
CA ALA A 21 -3.84 8.11 -4.95
C ALA A 21 -3.34 9.55 -4.84
N GLU A 22 -3.48 10.12 -3.65
CA GLU A 22 -3.17 11.53 -3.41
C GLU A 22 -2.26 11.68 -2.22
N GLU A 23 -1.28 12.56 -2.34
CA GLU A 23 -0.43 12.97 -1.22
C GLU A 23 -1.04 14.25 -0.65
N LEU A 24 -1.54 14.15 0.60
CA LEU A 24 -2.19 15.31 1.25
C LEU A 24 -1.18 16.17 1.99
N GLU A 25 -0.16 15.55 2.58
CA GLU A 25 0.89 16.23 3.31
C GLU A 25 2.15 15.39 3.25
N ARG A 26 3.32 16.04 3.24
CA ARG A 26 4.59 15.33 3.31
C ARG A 26 5.60 16.10 4.11
N THR A 27 6.27 15.38 5.03
CA THR A 27 7.46 15.85 5.73
C THR A 27 8.59 14.84 5.46
N PRO A 28 9.82 15.10 5.88
CA PRO A 28 10.91 14.13 5.70
C PRO A 28 10.66 12.76 6.36
N VAL A 29 9.77 12.71 7.36
CA VAL A 29 9.54 11.49 8.14
C VAL A 29 8.12 10.95 8.06
N GLU A 30 7.19 11.68 7.47
CA GLU A 30 5.78 11.29 7.44
C GLU A 30 5.10 11.74 6.16
N VAL A 31 4.16 10.91 5.68
CA VAL A 31 3.29 11.26 4.57
C VAL A 31 1.85 10.97 4.96
N LEU A 32 0.97 11.91 4.67
CA LEU A 32 -0.48 11.70 4.79
C LEU A 32 -0.99 11.37 3.39
N ALA A 33 -1.48 10.16 3.19
CA ALA A 33 -1.84 9.63 1.88
C ALA A 33 -3.30 9.21 1.84
N ARG A 34 -3.98 9.49 0.73
CA ARG A 34 -5.36 9.06 0.51
C ARG A 34 -5.45 8.24 -0.76
N MET A 35 -6.19 7.14 -0.69
CA MET A 35 -6.29 6.21 -1.81
C MET A 35 -7.75 5.79 -2.02
N ASP A 36 -8.15 5.68 -3.30
CA ASP A 36 -9.43 5.12 -3.71
C ASP A 36 -9.19 3.75 -4.34
N VAL A 37 -9.80 2.73 -3.77
CA VAL A 37 -9.69 1.35 -4.24
C VAL A 37 -11.04 0.88 -4.77
N HIS A 38 -11.04 0.36 -6.00
CA HIS A 38 -12.23 -0.22 -6.64
C HIS A 38 -11.87 -1.58 -7.20
N LYS A 39 -12.40 -2.64 -6.59
CA LYS A 39 -12.17 -4.01 -7.08
C LYS A 39 -13.41 -4.87 -6.80
N GLY A 40 -14.12 -5.26 -7.86
CA GLY A 40 -15.37 -5.98 -7.70
C GLY A 40 -16.38 -5.16 -6.91
N ALA A 41 -16.90 -5.75 -5.84
CA ALA A 41 -17.83 -5.06 -4.95
C ALA A 41 -17.12 -4.11 -3.98
N LEU A 42 -15.79 -4.20 -3.88
CA LEU A 42 -15.04 -3.34 -2.97
C LEU A 42 -14.90 -1.93 -3.53
N ARG A 43 -15.37 -0.96 -2.75
CA ARG A 43 -15.23 0.47 -3.01
C ARG A 43 -14.80 1.10 -1.71
N ALA A 44 -13.56 1.57 -1.63
CA ALA A 44 -13.03 2.12 -0.40
C ALA A 44 -12.16 3.32 -0.67
N ARG A 45 -12.43 4.42 0.06
CA ARG A 45 -11.54 5.57 0.13
C ARG A 45 -11.02 5.63 1.55
N PHE A 46 -9.70 5.67 1.69
CA PHE A 46 -9.11 5.71 3.02
C PHE A 46 -7.84 6.57 3.02
N THR A 47 -7.55 7.10 4.19
CA THR A 47 -6.38 7.95 4.42
C THR A 47 -5.50 7.26 5.45
N THR A 48 -4.21 7.18 5.18
CA THR A 48 -3.23 6.63 6.10
C THR A 48 -2.15 7.65 6.41
N ARG A 49 -1.59 7.54 7.60
CA ARG A 49 -0.37 8.24 7.98
C ARG A 49 0.77 7.25 7.82
N ASN A 50 1.67 7.57 6.90
CA ASN A 50 2.80 6.71 6.57
C ASN A 50 4.05 7.28 7.22
N ARG A 51 4.60 6.57 8.21
CA ARG A 51 5.84 6.97 8.86
C ARG A 51 7.01 6.35 8.10
N LEU A 52 7.95 7.19 7.70
CA LEU A 52 9.04 6.78 6.82
C LEU A 52 10.31 6.49 7.62
N GLU A 53 10.89 5.31 7.36
CA GLU A 53 12.26 4.99 7.74
C GLU A 53 13.02 4.83 6.42
N PRO A 54 13.70 5.86 5.95
CA PRO A 54 14.25 5.86 4.58
C PRO A 54 15.05 4.61 4.26
N THR A 55 14.75 4.00 3.12
CA THR A 55 15.32 2.78 2.58
C THR A 55 15.04 1.50 3.39
N SER A 56 14.51 1.61 4.60
CA SER A 56 14.29 0.47 5.51
C SER A 56 12.84 0.05 5.64
N ALA A 57 11.94 1.00 5.84
CA ALA A 57 10.54 0.66 6.13
C ALA A 57 9.60 1.84 5.89
N ILE A 58 8.34 1.50 5.65
CA ILE A 58 7.23 2.46 5.63
C ILE A 58 6.13 1.87 6.51
N HIS A 59 5.77 2.56 7.58
CA HIS A 59 4.73 2.13 8.51
C HIS A 59 3.43 2.83 8.19
N LEU A 60 2.36 2.05 8.05
CA LEU A 60 1.04 2.55 7.68
C LEU A 60 0.10 2.51 8.87
N GLN A 61 -0.67 3.58 9.07
CA GLN A 61 -1.69 3.64 10.11
C GLN A 61 -2.91 4.38 9.60
N LEU A 62 -4.08 3.82 9.88
CA LEU A 62 -5.35 4.42 9.45
C LEU A 62 -5.58 5.77 10.12
N VAL A 63 -5.96 6.76 9.32
CA VAL A 63 -6.45 8.05 9.80
C VAL A 63 -7.96 8.13 9.58
N ASP A 64 -8.44 7.70 8.41
CA ASP A 64 -9.86 7.78 8.05
C ASP A 64 -10.17 6.72 6.99
N GLY A 65 -11.39 6.18 7.03
CA GLY A 65 -11.82 5.20 6.06
C GLY A 65 -12.83 4.22 6.62
N PRO A 66 -13.32 3.27 5.79
CA PRO A 66 -14.37 2.33 6.18
C PRO A 66 -13.85 1.15 7.01
N PHE A 67 -12.73 1.32 7.69
CA PHE A 67 -12.11 0.27 8.50
C PHE A 67 -12.29 0.57 9.98
N ARG A 68 -12.47 -0.49 10.78
CA ARG A 68 -12.35 -0.40 12.23
C ARG A 68 -10.87 -0.29 12.62
N MET A 69 -10.00 -0.97 11.86
CA MET A 69 -8.56 -0.85 12.01
C MET A 69 -7.88 -1.10 10.67
N LEU A 70 -6.76 -0.46 10.46
CA LEU A 70 -5.88 -0.72 9.34
C LEU A 70 -4.48 -0.25 9.74
N SER A 71 -3.54 -1.16 9.77
CA SER A 71 -2.14 -0.85 10.03
C SER A 71 -1.26 -1.84 9.31
N GLY A 72 -0.01 -1.47 9.09
CA GLY A 72 0.92 -2.38 8.45
C GLY A 72 2.28 -1.76 8.26
N ALA A 73 3.15 -2.52 7.65
CA ALA A 73 4.50 -2.05 7.36
C ALA A 73 5.06 -2.71 6.13
N TRP A 74 5.68 -1.91 5.29
CA TRP A 74 6.60 -2.34 4.25
C TRP A 74 7.99 -2.39 4.88
N ARG A 75 8.73 -3.45 4.61
CA ARG A 75 10.12 -3.56 5.07
C ARG A 75 11.00 -3.92 3.88
N PHE A 76 12.15 -3.28 3.83
CA PHE A 76 13.10 -3.43 2.74
C PHE A 76 14.47 -3.76 3.32
N SER A 77 15.14 -4.77 2.78
CA SER A 77 16.48 -5.13 3.23
C SER A 77 17.34 -5.54 2.05
N ALA A 78 18.64 -5.26 2.15
CA ALA A 78 19.59 -5.68 1.13
C ALA A 78 19.87 -7.18 1.25
N ILE A 79 20.03 -7.85 0.10
CA ILE A 79 20.47 -9.24 0.03
C ILE A 79 21.75 -9.26 -0.80
N GLY A 80 22.89 -9.45 -0.14
CA GLY A 80 24.17 -9.38 -0.82
C GLY A 80 24.41 -7.98 -1.37
N SER A 81 25.13 -7.88 -2.48
CA SER A 81 25.55 -6.61 -3.05
C SER A 81 24.62 -6.06 -4.13
N SER A 82 23.68 -6.87 -4.62
CA SER A 82 22.87 -6.47 -5.78
C SER A 82 21.38 -6.80 -5.65
N GLY A 83 20.96 -7.48 -4.59
CA GLY A 83 19.57 -7.84 -4.40
C GLY A 83 18.90 -7.08 -3.28
N SER A 84 17.58 -7.16 -3.24
CA SER A 84 16.80 -6.61 -2.15
C SER A 84 15.63 -7.52 -1.84
N ARG A 85 15.23 -7.53 -0.57
CA ARG A 85 14.05 -8.25 -0.12
C ARG A 85 13.00 -7.21 0.31
N VAL A 86 11.78 -7.42 -0.14
CA VAL A 86 10.65 -6.59 0.25
C VAL A 86 9.61 -7.48 0.93
N SER A 87 9.05 -7.00 2.03
CA SER A 87 7.94 -7.67 2.70
C SER A 87 6.87 -6.66 3.05
N LEU A 88 5.63 -7.13 3.10
CA LEU A 88 4.49 -6.33 3.51
C LEU A 88 3.70 -7.12 4.53
N GLN A 89 3.39 -6.49 5.65
CA GLN A 89 2.55 -7.05 6.68
C GLN A 89 1.40 -6.08 6.91
N MET A 90 0.17 -6.58 6.82
CA MET A 90 -1.03 -5.76 6.99
C MET A 90 -1.98 -6.39 7.97
N GLN A 91 -2.62 -5.55 8.78
CA GLN A 91 -3.71 -5.93 9.69
C GLN A 91 -4.87 -4.99 9.42
N PHE A 92 -6.05 -5.55 9.20
CA PHE A 92 -7.21 -4.73 8.90
C PHE A 92 -8.50 -5.41 9.34
N ALA A 93 -9.55 -4.60 9.54
CA ALA A 93 -10.92 -5.06 9.75
C ALA A 93 -11.85 -3.97 9.28
N PHE A 94 -12.89 -4.33 8.52
CA PHE A 94 -13.88 -3.36 8.08
C PHE A 94 -14.79 -2.94 9.23
N ALA A 95 -15.23 -1.68 9.20
CA ALA A 95 -16.06 -1.13 10.26
C ALA A 95 -17.47 -1.69 10.25
N ASN A 96 -18.02 -1.98 9.04
CA ASN A 96 -19.37 -2.50 8.91
C ASN A 96 -19.37 -4.02 8.89
N PRO A 97 -19.84 -4.69 9.97
CA PRO A 97 -19.82 -6.15 10.03
C PRO A 97 -20.77 -6.82 9.05
N LEU A 98 -21.75 -6.09 8.51
CA LEU A 98 -22.73 -6.69 7.59
C LEU A 98 -22.10 -7.09 6.26
N ASN A 99 -21.08 -6.38 5.81
CA ASN A 99 -20.42 -6.69 4.53
C ASN A 99 -18.95 -7.09 4.68
N ALA A 100 -18.45 -7.16 5.91
CA ALA A 100 -17.03 -7.50 6.14
C ALA A 100 -16.68 -8.86 5.56
N TRP A 101 -17.55 -9.86 5.73
CA TRP A 101 -17.33 -11.21 5.23
C TRP A 101 -17.20 -11.26 3.70
N LEU A 102 -17.82 -10.30 3.01
CA LEU A 102 -17.75 -10.21 1.55
C LEU A 102 -16.50 -9.45 1.09
N LEU A 103 -16.15 -8.36 1.78
CA LEU A 103 -15.11 -7.44 1.35
C LEU A 103 -13.72 -7.78 1.86
N GLU A 104 -13.62 -8.38 3.05
CA GLU A 104 -12.30 -8.70 3.63
C GLU A 104 -11.47 -9.64 2.76
N PRO A 105 -12.03 -10.73 2.19
CA PRO A 105 -11.23 -11.57 1.30
C PRO A 105 -10.73 -10.84 0.05
N VAL A 106 -11.53 -9.93 -0.50
CA VAL A 106 -11.13 -9.14 -1.66
C VAL A 106 -9.97 -8.23 -1.32
N PHE A 107 -10.06 -7.53 -0.19
CA PHE A 107 -9.01 -6.63 0.26
C PHE A 107 -7.73 -7.39 0.61
N GLU A 108 -7.86 -8.54 1.28
CA GLU A 108 -6.72 -9.39 1.61
C GLU A 108 -6.00 -9.86 0.35
N HIS A 109 -6.76 -10.35 -0.64
CA HIS A 109 -6.17 -10.76 -1.91
C HIS A 109 -5.45 -9.59 -2.60
N THR A 110 -6.05 -8.41 -2.56
CA THR A 110 -5.46 -7.21 -3.13
C THR A 110 -4.13 -6.88 -2.46
N CYS A 111 -4.08 -6.93 -1.12
CA CYS A 111 -2.85 -6.70 -0.37
C CYS A 111 -1.78 -7.75 -0.70
N ASN A 112 -2.17 -9.02 -0.79
CA ASN A 112 -1.24 -10.10 -1.09
C ASN A 112 -0.64 -9.99 -2.50
N SER A 113 -1.35 -9.38 -3.43
CA SER A 113 -0.85 -9.20 -4.80
C SER A 113 0.06 -7.99 -4.96
N LEU A 114 0.16 -7.12 -3.94
CA LEU A 114 0.94 -5.88 -4.05
C LEU A 114 2.42 -6.12 -4.30
N ILE A 115 3.02 -7.06 -3.59
CA ILE A 115 4.46 -7.31 -3.74
C ILE A 115 4.78 -7.70 -5.17
N ASP A 116 4.00 -8.62 -5.75
CA ASP A 116 4.20 -9.05 -7.14
C ASP A 116 4.03 -7.89 -8.12
N ALA A 117 3.04 -7.03 -7.88
CA ALA A 117 2.80 -5.87 -8.74
C ALA A 117 3.97 -4.89 -8.67
N PHE A 118 4.51 -4.64 -7.49
CA PHE A 118 5.65 -3.75 -7.34
C PHE A 118 6.92 -4.34 -7.93
N VAL A 119 7.14 -5.64 -7.80
CA VAL A 119 8.28 -6.29 -8.43
C VAL A 119 8.19 -6.17 -9.95
N ALA A 120 7.02 -6.42 -10.52
CA ALA A 120 6.81 -6.30 -11.97
C ALA A 120 7.03 -4.85 -12.43
N ARG A 121 6.53 -3.87 -11.66
CA ARG A 121 6.71 -2.45 -11.99
C ARG A 121 8.18 -2.04 -11.92
N ALA A 122 8.90 -2.52 -10.92
CA ALA A 122 10.32 -2.23 -10.79
C ALA A 122 11.10 -2.76 -11.99
N LYS A 123 10.78 -3.97 -12.46
CA LYS A 123 11.41 -4.54 -13.65
C LYS A 123 11.11 -3.69 -14.89
N ALA A 124 9.87 -3.22 -15.02
CA ALA A 124 9.48 -2.40 -16.17
C ALA A 124 10.19 -1.04 -16.19
N ILE A 125 10.34 -0.41 -15.02
CA ILE A 125 10.94 0.93 -14.91
C ILE A 125 12.46 0.88 -14.98
N TYR A 126 13.07 -0.08 -14.27
CA TYR A 126 14.51 -0.16 -14.14
C TYR A 126 15.17 -1.06 -15.19
N GLY A 127 14.36 -1.56 -16.13
CA GLY A 127 14.85 -2.12 -17.36
C GLY A 127 15.44 -3.52 -17.28
N GLN A 128 15.07 -4.26 -16.30
CA GLN A 128 15.68 -5.57 -16.18
C GLN A 128 14.71 -6.62 -15.71
#